data_57005b2380a2aa3d7fe6285168533337
#
_entry.id   57005b2380a2aa3d7fe6285168533337
#
_cell.length_a   1.000
_cell.length_b   1.000
_cell.length_c   1.000
_cell.angle_alpha   90.00
_cell.angle_beta   90.00
_cell.angle_gamma   90.00
#
_symmetry.space_group_name_H-M   'P 1'
#
loop_
_entity.id
_entity.type
_entity.pdbx_description
1 polymer ?
#
loop_
_entity_poly.entity_id
_entity_poly.type
_entity_poly.pdbx_seq_one_letter_code
_entity_poly.pdbx_strand_id
1 'polypeptide(L)'
;MSLLKKMSVILSGELTPFLSIGQDASIDEQIEAYMEPVTNSIMDVIFVTVPVGFGYDVPFVLIWLLVGAIFFTFYFNFISIRGFKHAIDVVKGKFDNPNNKEAGEVSHFQALTAALSGTVGVGNIAGVAIAVSIGGPGATFWMIVAGLLGMSAKFIECTLGTKYRIQHPDGSVSGGPSYYLSRGLAKKGKTMGQLGKVLAVMFAIACIGGSLGGGNMVQINQATKQLISVTGGTESLFFGQAWIFGAIMAAVVGMIIIGGIKSIARVTDKVVPFMVGIYVISALVVLTGNLSAIPSALNQIISGAFDSGAMYGGIIGVMIQGFKRAAFSN
;
A
#
# COMPACT_ATOMS: atom_id res chain seq x y z
N MET A 1 -5.12 -27.34 12.94
CA MET A 1 -4.33 -28.00 11.86
C MET A 1 -2.96 -27.36 11.84
N SER A 2 -1.84 -28.11 12.00
CA SER A 2 -0.50 -27.51 12.17
C SER A 2 -0.04 -26.78 10.90
N LEU A 3 0.74 -25.71 11.09
CA LEU A 3 1.32 -24.89 10.00
C LEU A 3 2.03 -25.73 8.92
N LEU A 4 2.69 -26.82 9.35
CA LEU A 4 3.35 -27.79 8.47
C LEU A 4 2.39 -28.53 7.54
N LYS A 5 1.16 -28.83 8.00
CA LYS A 5 0.14 -29.48 7.18
C LYS A 5 -0.45 -28.51 6.14
N LYS A 6 -0.54 -27.21 6.48
CA LYS A 6 -0.95 -26.15 5.53
C LYS A 6 0.13 -25.90 4.47
N MET A 7 1.42 -25.92 4.86
CA MET A 7 2.52 -25.78 3.91
C MET A 7 2.67 -26.99 2.97
N SER A 8 2.33 -28.21 3.42
CA SER A 8 2.38 -29.39 2.55
C SER A 8 1.33 -29.33 1.43
N VAL A 9 0.16 -28.74 1.68
CA VAL A 9 -0.88 -28.53 0.66
C VAL A 9 -0.42 -27.55 -0.42
N ILE A 10 0.35 -26.53 -0.05
CA ILE A 10 0.95 -25.57 -1.01
C ILE A 10 2.00 -26.25 -1.90
N LEU A 11 2.77 -27.19 -1.32
CA LEU A 11 3.86 -27.90 -2.02
C LEU A 11 3.38 -29.10 -2.83
N SER A 12 2.23 -29.71 -2.48
CA SER A 12 1.69 -30.89 -3.15
C SER A 12 0.90 -30.58 -4.44
N GLY A 13 0.59 -29.30 -4.69
CA GLY A 13 -0.07 -28.87 -5.94
C GLY A 13 -1.32 -29.72 -6.24
N GLU A 14 -2.21 -29.90 -5.26
CA GLU A 14 -3.44 -30.64 -5.52
C GLU A 14 -4.27 -29.91 -6.60
N LEU A 15 -4.29 -30.50 -7.78
CA LEU A 15 -5.02 -30.10 -8.99
C LEU A 15 -6.54 -30.22 -8.87
N THR A 16 -7.06 -30.33 -7.63
CA THR A 16 -8.48 -30.52 -7.34
C THR A 16 -9.42 -29.37 -7.74
N PRO A 17 -9.00 -28.09 -7.79
CA PRO A 17 -9.88 -27.01 -8.28
C PRO A 17 -10.20 -27.12 -9.76
N PHE A 18 -9.34 -27.78 -10.55
CA PHE A 18 -9.51 -27.85 -12.02
C PHE A 18 -10.71 -28.71 -12.45
N LEU A 19 -11.16 -29.62 -11.59
CA LEU A 19 -12.26 -30.54 -11.89
C LEU A 19 -13.65 -29.95 -11.61
N SER A 20 -13.74 -28.79 -10.94
CA SER A 20 -15.01 -28.16 -10.58
C SER A 20 -15.36 -26.93 -11.43
N ILE A 21 -14.47 -26.51 -12.33
CA ILE A 21 -14.71 -25.35 -13.20
C ILE A 21 -15.52 -25.86 -14.41
N GLY A 22 -16.73 -25.34 -14.60
CA GLY A 22 -17.55 -25.65 -15.77
C GLY A 22 -16.80 -25.34 -17.07
N GLN A 23 -17.04 -26.13 -18.14
CA GLN A 23 -16.40 -25.97 -19.43
C GLN A 23 -16.62 -24.58 -20.07
N ASP A 24 -17.56 -23.79 -19.55
CA ASP A 24 -17.93 -22.46 -20.04
C ASP A 24 -17.35 -21.30 -19.18
N ALA A 25 -16.49 -21.60 -18.19
CA ALA A 25 -15.91 -20.58 -17.34
C ALA A 25 -14.95 -19.66 -18.11
N SER A 26 -15.07 -18.36 -17.91
CA SER A 26 -14.15 -17.37 -18.50
C SER A 26 -12.70 -17.61 -18.03
N ILE A 27 -11.73 -17.13 -18.81
CA ILE A 27 -10.30 -17.23 -18.43
C ILE A 27 -10.06 -16.58 -17.06
N ASP A 28 -10.75 -15.49 -16.77
CA ASP A 28 -10.64 -14.78 -15.49
C ASP A 28 -11.09 -15.65 -14.32
N GLU A 29 -12.23 -16.37 -14.45
CA GLU A 29 -12.73 -17.30 -13.44
C GLU A 29 -11.80 -18.50 -13.24
N GLN A 30 -11.20 -19.00 -14.31
CA GLN A 30 -10.24 -20.11 -14.22
C GLN A 30 -8.98 -19.69 -13.46
N ILE A 31 -8.45 -18.49 -13.73
CA ILE A 31 -7.27 -17.95 -13.03
C ILE A 31 -7.61 -17.70 -11.54
N GLU A 32 -8.79 -17.14 -11.24
CA GLU A 32 -9.23 -16.88 -9.87
C GLU A 32 -9.32 -18.20 -9.07
N ALA A 33 -9.97 -19.22 -9.60
CA ALA A 33 -10.09 -20.52 -8.95
C ALA A 33 -8.74 -21.22 -8.71
N TYR A 34 -7.79 -21.07 -9.64
CA TYR A 34 -6.45 -21.61 -9.47
C TYR A 34 -5.65 -20.87 -8.39
N MET A 35 -5.80 -19.55 -8.31
CA MET A 35 -5.05 -18.72 -7.35
C MET A 35 -5.68 -18.68 -5.96
N GLU A 36 -6.96 -18.99 -5.82
CA GLU A 36 -7.69 -18.89 -4.56
C GLU A 36 -7.06 -19.67 -3.39
N PRO A 37 -6.65 -20.96 -3.54
CA PRO A 37 -6.02 -21.72 -2.46
C PRO A 37 -4.69 -21.11 -2.01
N VAL A 38 -3.89 -20.62 -2.96
CA VAL A 38 -2.61 -19.96 -2.69
C VAL A 38 -2.85 -18.65 -1.94
N THR A 39 -3.80 -17.86 -2.42
CA THR A 39 -4.19 -16.58 -1.81
C THR A 39 -4.69 -16.79 -0.38
N ASN A 40 -5.60 -17.74 -0.17
CA ASN A 40 -6.14 -18.04 1.16
C ASN A 40 -5.04 -18.50 2.14
N SER A 41 -4.10 -19.34 1.68
CA SER A 41 -2.98 -19.76 2.51
C SER A 41 -2.06 -18.62 2.91
N ILE A 42 -1.78 -17.70 2.00
CA ILE A 42 -0.98 -16.50 2.27
C ILE A 42 -1.73 -15.57 3.25
N MET A 43 -3.03 -15.37 3.03
CA MET A 43 -3.87 -14.54 3.89
C MET A 43 -3.94 -15.09 5.32
N ASP A 44 -4.07 -16.41 5.48
CA ASP A 44 -4.08 -17.08 6.78
C ASP A 44 -2.79 -16.85 7.58
N VAL A 45 -1.64 -16.76 6.89
CA VAL A 45 -0.34 -16.51 7.53
C VAL A 45 -0.15 -15.03 7.87
N ILE A 46 -0.48 -14.13 6.92
CA ILE A 46 -0.28 -12.68 7.11
C ILE A 46 -1.27 -12.12 8.14
N PHE A 47 -2.53 -12.58 8.08
CA PHE A 47 -3.60 -12.09 8.94
C PHE A 47 -3.90 -13.00 10.13
N VAL A 48 -2.87 -13.66 10.67
CA VAL A 48 -3.00 -14.35 11.96
C VAL A 48 -3.61 -13.40 12.97
N THR A 49 -4.79 -13.77 13.49
CA THR A 49 -5.53 -12.95 14.44
C THR A 49 -5.12 -13.27 15.87
N VAL A 50 -5.15 -12.24 16.71
CA VAL A 50 -4.93 -12.33 18.14
C VAL A 50 -6.19 -11.84 18.84
N PRO A 51 -6.74 -12.60 19.80
CA PRO A 51 -7.88 -12.14 20.58
C PRO A 51 -7.44 -10.97 21.48
N VAL A 52 -8.05 -9.80 21.26
CA VAL A 52 -7.77 -8.59 22.05
C VAL A 52 -8.77 -8.38 23.20
N GLY A 53 -9.63 -9.35 23.46
CA GLY A 53 -10.72 -9.23 24.42
C GLY A 53 -11.99 -8.66 23.79
N PHE A 54 -13.06 -8.58 24.57
CA PHE A 54 -14.38 -8.09 24.13
C PHE A 54 -14.97 -8.84 22.91
N GLY A 55 -14.50 -10.04 22.60
CA GLY A 55 -14.99 -10.84 21.47
C GLY A 55 -14.42 -10.43 20.10
N TYR A 56 -13.36 -9.63 20.04
CA TYR A 56 -12.74 -9.21 18.81
C TYR A 56 -11.40 -9.90 18.56
N ASP A 57 -11.24 -10.39 17.34
CA ASP A 57 -10.00 -10.92 16.82
C ASP A 57 -9.36 -9.87 15.87
N VAL A 58 -8.17 -9.41 16.22
CA VAL A 58 -7.44 -8.39 15.46
C VAL A 58 -6.23 -9.02 14.79
N PRO A 59 -5.99 -8.80 13.48
CA PRO A 59 -4.77 -9.25 12.83
C PRO A 59 -3.54 -8.72 13.54
N PHE A 60 -2.62 -9.61 13.91
CA PHE A 60 -1.39 -9.26 14.64
C PHE A 60 -0.58 -8.17 13.92
N VAL A 61 -0.53 -8.23 12.58
CA VAL A 61 0.18 -7.24 11.77
C VAL A 61 -0.34 -5.82 12.00
N LEU A 62 -1.64 -5.63 12.20
CA LEU A 62 -2.22 -4.30 12.47
C LEU A 62 -1.81 -3.78 13.84
N ILE A 63 -1.81 -4.64 14.85
CA ILE A 63 -1.35 -4.28 16.20
C ILE A 63 0.11 -3.85 16.14
N TRP A 64 0.95 -4.62 15.45
CA TRP A 64 2.38 -4.34 15.29
C TRP A 64 2.63 -3.00 14.59
N LEU A 65 1.93 -2.76 13.47
CA LEU A 65 2.05 -1.51 12.71
C LEU A 65 1.59 -0.31 13.52
N LEU A 66 0.47 -0.42 14.23
CA LEU A 66 -0.07 0.66 15.05
C LEU A 66 0.85 0.99 16.23
N VAL A 67 1.31 -0.02 16.96
CA VAL A 67 2.25 0.16 18.08
C VAL A 67 3.55 0.79 17.59
N GLY A 68 4.09 0.31 16.46
CA GLY A 68 5.27 0.91 15.85
C GLY A 68 5.07 2.37 15.43
N ALA A 69 3.94 2.68 14.80
CA ALA A 69 3.60 4.04 14.37
C ALA A 69 3.43 4.99 15.57
N ILE A 70 2.75 4.56 16.63
CA ILE A 70 2.63 5.31 17.87
C ILE A 70 4.00 5.54 18.49
N PHE A 71 4.79 4.46 18.66
CA PHE A 71 6.13 4.54 19.23
C PHE A 71 7.00 5.56 18.49
N PHE A 72 7.09 5.48 17.16
CA PHE A 72 7.91 6.40 16.38
C PHE A 72 7.37 7.83 16.39
N THR A 73 6.07 8.03 16.45
CA THR A 73 5.48 9.37 16.54
C THR A 73 5.93 10.07 17.82
N PHE A 74 5.87 9.40 18.96
CA PHE A 74 6.34 9.95 20.23
C PHE A 74 7.86 10.02 20.31
N TYR A 75 8.57 8.99 19.88
CA TYR A 75 10.04 8.95 19.90
C TYR A 75 10.67 10.09 19.10
N PHE A 76 10.12 10.42 17.93
CA PHE A 76 10.57 11.54 17.11
C PHE A 76 9.87 12.87 17.41
N ASN A 77 9.11 12.93 18.50
CA ASN A 77 8.44 14.15 18.97
C ASN A 77 7.65 14.84 17.84
N PHE A 78 6.74 14.08 17.20
CA PHE A 78 5.86 14.55 16.13
C PHE A 78 6.60 15.19 14.95
N ILE A 79 7.68 14.55 14.51
CA ILE A 79 8.54 15.06 13.42
C ILE A 79 7.76 15.41 12.14
N SER A 80 6.68 14.69 11.85
CA SER A 80 5.84 14.93 10.69
C SER A 80 5.19 16.33 10.69
N ILE A 81 4.88 16.86 11.86
CA ILE A 81 4.33 18.21 12.02
C ILE A 81 5.48 19.23 12.06
N ARG A 82 6.46 19.01 12.92
CA ARG A 82 7.58 19.95 13.13
C ARG A 82 8.49 20.09 11.92
N GLY A 83 8.70 19.00 11.19
CA GLY A 83 9.55 18.94 9.99
C GLY A 83 8.85 19.34 8.70
N PHE A 84 7.55 19.64 8.71
CA PHE A 84 6.78 19.85 7.48
C PHE A 84 7.33 20.97 6.60
N LYS A 85 7.66 22.14 7.19
CA LYS A 85 8.28 23.25 6.45
C LYS A 85 9.62 22.87 5.87
N HIS A 86 10.46 22.17 6.65
CA HIS A 86 11.75 21.69 6.20
C HIS A 86 11.62 20.71 5.02
N ALA A 87 10.65 19.79 5.07
CA ALA A 87 10.39 18.86 3.98
C ALA A 87 10.03 19.60 2.67
N ILE A 88 9.20 20.65 2.74
CA ILE A 88 8.89 21.50 1.60
C ILE A 88 10.17 22.19 1.05
N ASP A 89 11.01 22.71 1.92
CA ASP A 89 12.28 23.36 1.52
C ASP A 89 13.23 22.37 0.83
N VAL A 90 13.29 21.11 1.31
CA VAL A 90 14.06 20.03 0.66
C VAL A 90 13.52 19.72 -0.74
N VAL A 91 12.21 19.55 -0.89
CA VAL A 91 11.59 19.25 -2.19
C VAL A 91 11.78 20.39 -3.19
N LYS A 92 11.81 21.63 -2.71
CA LYS A 92 12.11 22.82 -3.52
C LYS A 92 13.59 22.94 -3.94
N GLY A 93 14.45 22.02 -3.50
CA GLY A 93 15.87 22.02 -3.83
C GLY A 93 16.70 23.05 -3.05
N LYS A 94 16.18 23.63 -1.95
CA LYS A 94 16.89 24.65 -1.17
C LYS A 94 18.23 24.16 -0.60
N PHE A 95 18.36 22.86 -0.39
CA PHE A 95 19.54 22.21 0.18
C PHE A 95 20.33 21.45 -0.89
N ASP A 96 19.97 21.56 -2.17
CA ASP A 96 20.71 20.94 -3.26
C ASP A 96 22.05 21.66 -3.44
N ASN A 97 23.13 20.87 -3.41
CA ASN A 97 24.47 21.37 -3.71
C ASN A 97 24.87 20.91 -5.12
N PRO A 98 24.96 21.82 -6.11
CA PRO A 98 25.31 21.46 -7.49
C PRO A 98 26.69 20.79 -7.62
N ASN A 99 27.55 20.99 -6.65
CA ASN A 99 28.92 20.43 -6.63
C ASN A 99 28.98 19.08 -5.89
N ASN A 100 27.85 18.59 -5.32
CA ASN A 100 27.85 17.35 -4.58
C ASN A 100 27.75 16.16 -5.55
N LYS A 101 28.87 15.51 -5.81
CA LYS A 101 28.97 14.28 -6.61
C LYS A 101 28.31 13.06 -5.93
N GLU A 102 27.87 13.19 -4.69
CA GLU A 102 27.13 12.18 -3.94
C GLU A 102 25.61 12.30 -4.11
N ALA A 103 25.14 13.10 -5.07
CA ALA A 103 23.73 13.18 -5.41
C ALA A 103 23.19 11.80 -5.81
N GLY A 104 21.96 11.51 -5.42
CA GLY A 104 21.28 10.27 -5.84
C GLY A 104 21.00 10.27 -7.35
N GLU A 105 20.46 9.16 -7.84
CA GLU A 105 20.15 8.99 -9.27
C GLU A 105 19.01 9.91 -9.76
N VAL A 106 18.18 10.42 -8.85
CA VAL A 106 16.99 11.23 -9.11
C VAL A 106 16.93 12.44 -8.19
N SER A 107 16.25 13.51 -8.64
CA SER A 107 16.05 14.71 -7.83
C SER A 107 15.10 14.47 -6.65
N HIS A 108 15.09 15.36 -5.65
CA HIS A 108 14.15 15.27 -4.52
C HIS A 108 12.69 15.29 -4.96
N PHE A 109 12.34 16.10 -5.95
CA PHE A 109 11.00 16.13 -6.51
C PHE A 109 10.64 14.81 -7.22
N GLN A 110 11.55 14.25 -8.00
CA GLN A 110 11.38 12.94 -8.64
C GLN A 110 11.24 11.81 -7.62
N ALA A 111 12.03 11.83 -6.56
CA ALA A 111 11.92 10.86 -5.47
C ALA A 111 10.53 10.96 -4.78
N LEU A 112 10.04 12.19 -4.53
CA LEU A 112 8.72 12.42 -3.97
C LEU A 112 7.62 11.91 -4.91
N THR A 113 7.65 12.25 -6.19
CA THR A 113 6.62 11.81 -7.15
C THR A 113 6.64 10.30 -7.37
N ALA A 114 7.82 9.67 -7.39
CA ALA A 114 7.94 8.23 -7.43
C ALA A 114 7.33 7.57 -6.17
N ALA A 115 7.58 8.12 -4.98
CA ALA A 115 6.96 7.65 -3.74
C ALA A 115 5.43 7.85 -3.76
N LEU A 116 4.96 9.01 -4.21
CA LEU A 116 3.52 9.30 -4.34
C LEU A 116 2.83 8.37 -5.34
N SER A 117 3.49 7.99 -6.42
CA SER A 117 2.93 7.04 -7.40
C SER A 117 2.63 5.67 -6.79
N GLY A 118 3.41 5.25 -5.81
CA GLY A 118 3.18 4.00 -5.08
C GLY A 118 2.18 4.14 -3.93
N THR A 119 2.02 5.35 -3.38
CA THR A 119 1.19 5.60 -2.20
C THR A 119 -0.21 6.08 -2.58
N VAL A 120 -0.32 7.04 -3.52
CA VAL A 120 -1.59 7.59 -3.98
C VAL A 120 -2.13 6.76 -5.13
N GLY A 121 -3.06 5.89 -4.86
CA GLY A 121 -3.64 4.97 -5.85
C GLY A 121 -5.07 4.60 -5.52
N VAL A 122 -5.51 3.49 -6.08
CA VAL A 122 -6.85 2.92 -5.86
C VAL A 122 -7.16 2.70 -4.38
N GLY A 123 -6.14 2.39 -3.56
CA GLY A 123 -6.29 2.24 -2.11
C GLY A 123 -6.89 3.48 -1.43
N ASN A 124 -6.47 4.68 -1.85
CA ASN A 124 -6.96 5.93 -1.29
C ASN A 124 -8.34 6.33 -1.81
N ILE A 125 -8.79 5.77 -2.91
CA ILE A 125 -10.08 6.07 -3.54
C ILE A 125 -11.07 4.96 -3.21
N ALA A 126 -10.92 3.79 -3.83
CA ALA A 126 -11.80 2.65 -3.63
C ALA A 126 -11.68 2.06 -2.22
N GLY A 127 -10.47 2.04 -1.64
CA GLY A 127 -10.24 1.55 -0.28
C GLY A 127 -10.99 2.35 0.78
N VAL A 128 -11.06 3.68 0.63
CA VAL A 128 -11.86 4.55 1.52
C VAL A 128 -13.35 4.30 1.33
N ALA A 129 -13.82 4.20 0.09
CA ALA A 129 -15.22 3.89 -0.20
C ALA A 129 -15.64 2.54 0.42
N ILE A 130 -14.80 1.51 0.29
CA ILE A 130 -15.01 0.20 0.92
C ILE A 130 -14.97 0.31 2.46
N ALA A 131 -14.08 1.10 3.02
CA ALA A 131 -14.03 1.32 4.47
C ALA A 131 -15.33 1.92 5.00
N VAL A 132 -15.85 2.93 4.29
CA VAL A 132 -17.11 3.59 4.66
C VAL A 132 -18.30 2.66 4.47
N SER A 133 -18.34 1.86 3.39
CA SER A 133 -19.44 0.92 3.15
C SER A 133 -19.51 -0.22 4.17
N ILE A 134 -18.38 -0.68 4.69
CA ILE A 134 -18.29 -1.76 5.66
C ILE A 134 -18.33 -1.22 7.09
N GLY A 135 -17.50 -0.23 7.41
CA GLY A 135 -17.30 0.27 8.78
C GLY A 135 -18.11 1.54 9.11
N GLY A 136 -18.89 2.04 8.16
CA GLY A 136 -19.59 3.33 8.30
C GLY A 136 -18.65 4.54 8.18
N PRO A 137 -19.19 5.77 8.23
CA PRO A 137 -18.41 7.01 8.09
C PRO A 137 -17.28 7.15 9.10
N GLY A 138 -17.45 6.61 10.31
CA GLY A 138 -16.44 6.63 11.38
C GLY A 138 -15.12 5.95 11.04
N ALA A 139 -15.12 4.98 10.13
CA ALA A 139 -13.90 4.33 9.66
C ALA A 139 -12.92 5.35 9.03
N THR A 140 -13.44 6.40 8.36
CA THR A 140 -12.63 7.48 7.79
C THR A 140 -11.83 8.22 8.86
N PHE A 141 -12.41 8.49 10.03
CA PHE A 141 -11.70 9.10 11.16
C PHE A 141 -10.46 8.27 11.55
N TRP A 142 -10.63 6.97 11.73
CA TRP A 142 -9.55 6.08 12.12
C TRP A 142 -8.50 5.89 11.03
N MET A 143 -8.91 5.95 9.74
CA MET A 143 -7.96 5.99 8.62
C MET A 143 -7.09 7.24 8.65
N ILE A 144 -7.65 8.40 8.94
CA ILE A 144 -6.90 9.66 9.09
C ILE A 144 -5.90 9.55 10.25
N VAL A 145 -6.36 9.05 11.41
CA VAL A 145 -5.49 8.84 12.58
C VAL A 145 -4.33 7.89 12.25
N ALA A 146 -4.62 6.77 11.61
CA ALA A 146 -3.59 5.82 11.18
C ALA A 146 -2.58 6.45 10.21
N GLY A 147 -3.05 7.25 9.25
CA GLY A 147 -2.20 7.97 8.31
C GLY A 147 -1.26 8.96 9.00
N LEU A 148 -1.78 9.75 9.94
CA LEU A 148 -0.98 10.71 10.71
C LEU A 148 0.11 10.02 11.55
N LEU A 149 -0.22 8.90 12.20
CA LEU A 149 0.74 8.10 12.96
C LEU A 149 1.76 7.41 12.02
N GLY A 150 1.32 6.91 10.87
CA GLY A 150 2.13 6.22 9.87
C GLY A 150 3.23 7.08 9.26
N MET A 151 3.03 8.41 9.20
CA MET A 151 4.04 9.34 8.67
C MET A 151 5.39 9.22 9.39
N SER A 152 5.40 9.04 10.72
CA SER A 152 6.62 8.91 11.51
C SER A 152 7.33 7.58 11.24
N ALA A 153 6.58 6.50 10.99
CA ALA A 153 7.14 5.22 10.58
C ALA A 153 7.79 5.32 9.19
N LYS A 154 7.15 6.02 8.24
CA LYS A 154 7.71 6.26 6.92
C LYS A 154 8.95 7.14 6.95
N PHE A 155 8.98 8.15 7.81
CA PHE A 155 10.15 9.00 8.02
C PHE A 155 11.38 8.17 8.43
N ILE A 156 11.25 7.26 9.41
CA ILE A 156 12.39 6.43 9.81
C ILE A 156 12.81 5.43 8.72
N GLU A 157 11.85 4.84 8.02
CA GLU A 157 12.12 3.93 6.91
C GLU A 157 12.98 4.61 5.83
N CYS A 158 12.57 5.78 5.35
CA CYS A 158 13.31 6.55 4.35
C CYS A 158 14.68 6.99 4.87
N THR A 159 14.77 7.43 6.12
CA THR A 159 16.03 7.83 6.77
C THR A 159 17.01 6.66 6.84
N LEU A 160 16.56 5.48 7.24
CA LEU A 160 17.39 4.27 7.28
C LEU A 160 17.79 3.82 5.87
N GLY A 161 16.86 3.88 4.91
CA GLY A 161 17.13 3.58 3.51
C GLY A 161 18.26 4.43 2.94
N THR A 162 18.22 5.73 3.20
CA THR A 162 19.26 6.68 2.77
C THR A 162 20.58 6.46 3.52
N LYS A 163 20.52 6.26 4.84
CA LYS A 163 21.71 6.09 5.71
C LYS A 163 22.54 4.85 5.37
N TYR A 164 21.88 3.77 4.98
CA TYR A 164 22.53 2.47 4.73
C TYR A 164 22.64 2.13 3.24
N ARG A 165 22.35 3.08 2.34
CA ARG A 165 22.50 2.91 0.90
C ARG A 165 23.95 2.63 0.51
N ILE A 166 24.14 1.96 -0.61
CA ILE A 166 25.42 1.72 -1.27
C ILE A 166 25.43 2.56 -2.54
N GLN A 167 26.47 3.35 -2.71
CA GLN A 167 26.78 4.01 -3.97
C GLN A 167 27.80 3.16 -4.72
N HIS A 168 27.49 2.79 -5.94
CA HIS A 168 28.36 2.00 -6.79
C HIS A 168 29.26 2.91 -7.62
N PRO A 169 30.43 2.40 -8.10
CA PRO A 169 31.36 3.19 -8.91
C PRO A 169 30.77 3.70 -10.23
N ASP A 170 29.74 3.04 -10.75
CA ASP A 170 29.00 3.43 -11.96
C ASP A 170 27.96 4.54 -11.71
N GLY A 171 27.88 5.05 -10.47
CA GLY A 171 26.93 6.07 -10.05
C GLY A 171 25.54 5.54 -9.69
N SER A 172 25.31 4.23 -9.80
CA SER A 172 24.05 3.63 -9.34
C SER A 172 23.96 3.55 -7.83
N VAL A 173 22.76 3.51 -7.28
CA VAL A 173 22.51 3.47 -5.84
C VAL A 173 21.63 2.29 -5.48
N SER A 174 22.10 1.48 -4.52
CA SER A 174 21.32 0.38 -3.96
C SER A 174 20.97 0.67 -2.50
N GLY A 175 19.70 0.55 -2.13
CA GLY A 175 19.23 0.87 -0.78
C GLY A 175 17.90 0.19 -0.44
N GLY A 176 17.30 0.63 0.65
CA GLY A 176 16.01 0.14 1.11
C GLY A 176 16.08 -0.85 2.27
N PRO A 177 14.95 -1.49 2.65
CA PRO A 177 14.85 -2.32 3.84
C PRO A 177 15.85 -3.48 3.91
N SER A 178 16.08 -4.19 2.81
CA SER A 178 17.06 -5.28 2.78
C SER A 178 18.47 -4.83 3.15
N TYR A 179 18.84 -3.59 2.76
CA TYR A 179 20.15 -3.03 3.05
C TYR A 179 20.27 -2.54 4.49
N TYR A 180 19.30 -1.82 5.03
CA TYR A 180 19.41 -1.38 6.42
C TYR A 180 19.20 -2.50 7.42
N LEU A 181 18.41 -3.54 7.10
CA LEU A 181 18.30 -4.73 7.94
C LEU A 181 19.63 -5.48 8.00
N SER A 182 20.22 -5.79 6.85
CA SER A 182 21.49 -6.55 6.82
C SER A 182 22.66 -5.76 7.38
N ARG A 183 22.85 -4.50 6.95
CA ARG A 183 24.02 -3.68 7.34
C ARG A 183 23.85 -2.98 8.69
N GLY A 184 22.63 -2.54 9.00
CA GLY A 184 22.33 -1.86 10.26
C GLY A 184 22.46 -2.81 11.46
N LEU A 185 21.88 -4.01 11.36
CA LEU A 185 21.99 -5.02 12.43
C LEU A 185 23.39 -5.61 12.54
N ALA A 186 24.14 -5.71 11.44
CA ALA A 186 25.52 -6.19 11.48
C ALA A 186 26.44 -5.32 12.36
N LYS A 187 26.14 -4.02 12.50
CA LYS A 187 26.89 -3.11 13.40
C LYS A 187 26.68 -3.44 14.89
N LYS A 188 25.63 -4.22 15.24
CA LYS A 188 25.32 -4.59 16.63
C LYS A 188 25.92 -5.94 17.05
N GLY A 189 26.70 -6.59 16.17
CA GLY A 189 27.38 -7.84 16.45
C GLY A 189 27.05 -8.96 15.46
N LYS A 190 27.80 -10.06 15.53
CA LYS A 190 27.75 -11.18 14.57
C LYS A 190 26.38 -11.84 14.50
N THR A 191 25.77 -12.14 15.68
CA THR A 191 24.45 -12.78 15.76
C THR A 191 23.35 -11.89 15.18
N MET A 192 23.36 -10.58 15.53
CA MET A 192 22.42 -9.61 14.98
C MET A 192 22.62 -9.40 13.47
N GLY A 193 23.86 -9.53 12.98
CA GLY A 193 24.15 -9.48 11.55
C GLY A 193 23.59 -10.68 10.78
N GLN A 194 23.62 -11.89 11.37
CA GLN A 194 22.99 -13.06 10.77
C GLN A 194 21.46 -12.92 10.73
N LEU A 195 20.85 -12.50 11.85
CA LEU A 195 19.42 -12.20 11.91
C LEU A 195 19.04 -11.15 10.85
N GLY A 196 19.84 -10.11 10.72
CA GLY A 196 19.60 -9.05 9.73
C GLY A 196 19.62 -9.56 8.29
N LYS A 197 20.48 -10.50 7.96
CA LYS A 197 20.51 -11.14 6.62
C LYS A 197 19.24 -11.96 6.37
N VAL A 198 18.81 -12.78 7.35
CA VAL A 198 17.57 -13.56 7.23
C VAL A 198 16.37 -12.64 7.02
N LEU A 199 16.22 -11.60 7.85
CA LEU A 199 15.14 -10.62 7.72
C LEU A 199 15.18 -9.87 6.38
N ALA A 200 16.37 -9.57 5.86
CA ALA A 200 16.53 -8.92 4.55
C ALA A 200 16.04 -9.81 3.39
N VAL A 201 16.32 -11.10 3.44
CA VAL A 201 15.83 -12.06 2.45
C VAL A 201 14.31 -12.24 2.56
N MET A 202 13.79 -12.41 3.78
CA MET A 202 12.35 -12.51 4.01
C MET A 202 11.62 -11.26 3.50
N PHE A 203 12.15 -10.08 3.78
CA PHE A 203 11.60 -8.84 3.27
C PHE A 203 11.61 -8.79 1.74
N ALA A 204 12.71 -9.20 1.09
CA ALA A 204 12.81 -9.19 -0.38
C ALA A 204 11.75 -10.10 -1.02
N ILE A 205 11.55 -11.30 -0.48
CA ILE A 205 10.52 -12.25 -0.95
C ILE A 205 9.12 -11.66 -0.74
N ALA A 206 8.84 -11.13 0.46
CA ALA A 206 7.55 -10.50 0.77
C ALA A 206 7.29 -9.27 -0.11
N CYS A 207 8.32 -8.48 -0.41
CA CYS A 207 8.23 -7.31 -1.27
C CYS A 207 7.88 -7.69 -2.72
N ILE A 208 8.46 -8.77 -3.25
CA ILE A 208 8.11 -9.29 -4.59
C ILE A 208 6.63 -9.68 -4.62
N GLY A 209 6.18 -10.48 -3.65
CA GLY A 209 4.78 -10.90 -3.55
C GLY A 209 3.82 -9.72 -3.38
N GLY A 210 4.15 -8.77 -2.50
CA GLY A 210 3.36 -7.56 -2.27
C GLY A 210 3.27 -6.67 -3.51
N SER A 211 4.37 -6.53 -4.26
CA SER A 211 4.39 -5.73 -5.49
C SER A 211 3.55 -6.35 -6.60
N LEU A 212 3.60 -7.66 -6.76
CA LEU A 212 2.78 -8.38 -7.76
C LEU A 212 1.30 -8.32 -7.40
N GLY A 213 0.93 -8.62 -6.15
CA GLY A 213 -0.46 -8.65 -5.71
C GLY A 213 -1.04 -7.25 -5.50
N GLY A 214 -0.68 -6.59 -4.40
CA GLY A 214 -1.25 -5.31 -3.99
C GLY A 214 -0.85 -4.15 -4.90
N GLY A 215 0.42 -4.11 -5.30
CA GLY A 215 0.96 -3.02 -6.11
C GLY A 215 0.52 -3.05 -7.57
N ASN A 216 0.27 -4.23 -8.14
CA ASN A 216 -0.04 -4.36 -9.56
C ASN A 216 -1.43 -4.97 -9.82
N MET A 217 -1.67 -6.21 -9.40
CA MET A 217 -2.90 -6.94 -9.76
C MET A 217 -4.17 -6.26 -9.24
N VAL A 218 -4.17 -5.76 -8.01
CA VAL A 218 -5.32 -5.05 -7.44
C VAL A 218 -5.57 -3.74 -8.19
N GLN A 219 -4.52 -3.00 -8.54
CA GLN A 219 -4.65 -1.71 -9.24
C GLN A 219 -5.28 -1.90 -10.62
N ILE A 220 -4.76 -2.86 -11.40
CA ILE A 220 -5.29 -3.10 -12.75
C ILE A 220 -6.70 -3.68 -12.73
N ASN A 221 -7.02 -4.55 -11.77
CA ASN A 221 -8.36 -5.11 -11.62
C ASN A 221 -9.39 -4.01 -11.37
N GLN A 222 -9.12 -3.07 -10.44
CA GLN A 222 -10.02 -1.96 -10.16
C GLN A 222 -10.14 -1.00 -11.35
N ALA A 223 -9.03 -0.71 -12.06
CA ALA A 223 -9.05 0.11 -13.26
C ALA A 223 -9.89 -0.53 -14.36
N THR A 224 -9.76 -1.84 -14.56
CA THR A 224 -10.54 -2.61 -15.54
C THR A 224 -12.03 -2.60 -15.21
N LYS A 225 -12.39 -2.85 -13.94
CA LYS A 225 -13.79 -2.79 -13.48
C LYS A 225 -14.41 -1.42 -13.73
N GLN A 226 -13.66 -0.36 -13.47
CA GLN A 226 -14.11 1.00 -13.72
C GLN A 226 -14.25 1.28 -15.22
N LEU A 227 -13.30 0.84 -16.04
CA LEU A 227 -13.38 0.99 -17.50
C LEU A 227 -14.63 0.28 -18.05
N ILE A 228 -14.88 -0.96 -17.68
CA ILE A 228 -16.06 -1.71 -18.07
C ILE A 228 -17.33 -0.97 -17.65
N SER A 229 -17.39 -0.47 -16.41
CA SER A 229 -18.55 0.26 -15.88
C SER A 229 -18.88 1.51 -16.69
N VAL A 230 -17.87 2.33 -17.06
CA VAL A 230 -18.10 3.59 -17.79
C VAL A 230 -18.28 3.39 -19.30
N THR A 231 -17.90 2.23 -19.84
CA THR A 231 -18.03 1.93 -21.28
C THR A 231 -19.26 1.09 -21.62
N GLY A 232 -20.22 0.97 -20.68
CA GLY A 232 -21.52 0.34 -20.94
C GLY A 232 -21.80 -0.93 -20.10
N GLY A 233 -20.97 -1.24 -19.10
CA GLY A 233 -21.16 -2.39 -18.24
C GLY A 233 -21.09 -3.71 -19.01
N THR A 234 -22.18 -4.45 -19.05
CA THR A 234 -22.28 -5.73 -19.80
C THR A 234 -22.19 -5.58 -21.31
N GLU A 235 -22.44 -4.40 -21.86
CA GLU A 235 -22.30 -4.08 -23.29
C GLU A 235 -20.89 -3.56 -23.67
N SER A 236 -20.00 -3.42 -22.69
CA SER A 236 -18.62 -3.01 -22.93
C SER A 236 -17.88 -4.04 -23.78
N LEU A 237 -17.04 -3.56 -24.70
CA LEU A 237 -16.13 -4.41 -25.50
C LEU A 237 -15.14 -5.21 -24.64
N PHE A 238 -14.91 -4.76 -23.41
CA PHE A 238 -14.00 -5.41 -22.45
C PHE A 238 -14.73 -6.37 -21.50
N PHE A 239 -16.07 -6.47 -21.58
CA PHE A 239 -16.81 -7.41 -20.74
C PHE A 239 -16.49 -8.84 -21.17
N GLY A 240 -16.05 -9.68 -20.23
CA GLY A 240 -15.56 -11.04 -20.50
C GLY A 240 -14.19 -11.12 -21.20
N GLN A 241 -13.58 -9.98 -21.54
CA GLN A 241 -12.26 -9.91 -22.20
C GLN A 241 -11.33 -8.93 -21.45
N ALA A 242 -11.44 -8.86 -20.13
CA ALA A 242 -10.67 -7.97 -19.26
C ALA A 242 -9.14 -8.13 -19.45
N TRP A 243 -8.69 -9.33 -19.80
CA TRP A 243 -7.29 -9.64 -20.07
C TRP A 243 -6.68 -8.78 -21.19
N ILE A 244 -7.47 -8.33 -22.18
CA ILE A 244 -6.97 -7.47 -23.30
C ILE A 244 -6.49 -6.13 -22.73
N PHE A 245 -7.30 -5.50 -21.86
CA PHE A 245 -6.89 -4.27 -21.21
C PHE A 245 -5.66 -4.50 -20.32
N GLY A 246 -5.64 -5.62 -19.60
CA GLY A 246 -4.48 -6.03 -18.80
C GLY A 246 -3.21 -6.16 -19.63
N ALA A 247 -3.27 -6.78 -20.80
CA ALA A 247 -2.14 -6.95 -21.71
C ALA A 247 -1.62 -5.60 -22.24
N ILE A 248 -2.52 -4.69 -22.63
CA ILE A 248 -2.16 -3.34 -23.08
C ILE A 248 -1.43 -2.60 -21.96
N MET A 249 -1.98 -2.61 -20.74
CA MET A 249 -1.37 -1.96 -19.59
C MET A 249 -0.03 -2.59 -19.20
N ALA A 250 0.11 -3.91 -19.30
CA ALA A 250 1.37 -4.61 -19.06
C ALA A 250 2.46 -4.17 -20.05
N ALA A 251 2.12 -3.99 -21.34
CA ALA A 251 3.04 -3.47 -22.33
C ALA A 251 3.48 -2.02 -22.02
N VAL A 252 2.54 -1.15 -21.68
CA VAL A 252 2.84 0.26 -21.33
C VAL A 252 3.72 0.36 -20.08
N VAL A 253 3.37 -0.36 -19.02
CA VAL A 253 4.15 -0.39 -17.76
C VAL A 253 5.51 -1.03 -17.99
N GLY A 254 5.58 -2.11 -18.78
CA GLY A 254 6.83 -2.77 -19.14
C GLY A 254 7.83 -1.83 -19.81
N MET A 255 7.39 -1.02 -20.77
CA MET A 255 8.24 -0.02 -21.43
C MET A 255 8.84 1.00 -20.43
N ILE A 256 8.10 1.35 -19.39
CA ILE A 256 8.56 2.29 -18.37
C ILE A 256 9.56 1.63 -17.43
N ILE A 257 9.27 0.40 -16.98
CA ILE A 257 10.08 -0.30 -15.96
C ILE A 257 11.43 -0.75 -16.51
N ILE A 258 11.50 -1.16 -17.78
CA ILE A 258 12.75 -1.60 -18.42
C ILE A 258 13.84 -0.54 -18.36
N GLY A 259 13.48 0.76 -18.38
CA GLY A 259 14.42 1.87 -18.24
C GLY A 259 14.93 2.14 -16.81
N GLY A 260 14.53 1.31 -15.82
CA GLY A 260 14.94 1.42 -14.42
C GLY A 260 14.40 2.67 -13.72
N ILE A 261 14.97 2.98 -12.53
CA ILE A 261 14.48 4.06 -11.66
C ILE A 261 14.46 5.44 -12.34
N LYS A 262 15.42 5.70 -13.22
CA LYS A 262 15.48 6.99 -13.95
C LYS A 262 14.33 7.15 -14.94
N SER A 263 13.93 6.06 -15.60
CA SER A 263 12.76 6.05 -16.50
C SER A 263 11.46 6.20 -15.72
N ILE A 264 11.31 5.43 -14.65
CA ILE A 264 10.15 5.49 -13.75
C ILE A 264 10.01 6.92 -13.20
N ALA A 265 11.08 7.51 -12.66
CA ALA A 265 11.07 8.86 -12.10
C ALA A 265 10.68 9.93 -13.13
N ARG A 266 11.16 9.82 -14.38
CA ARG A 266 10.83 10.74 -15.48
C ARG A 266 9.36 10.69 -15.89
N VAL A 267 8.73 9.54 -15.77
CA VAL A 267 7.29 9.40 -16.06
C VAL A 267 6.46 9.86 -14.88
N THR A 268 6.82 9.45 -13.67
CA THR A 268 6.06 9.78 -12.47
C THR A 268 6.10 11.27 -12.13
N ASP A 269 7.19 11.97 -12.42
CA ASP A 269 7.28 13.44 -12.18
C ASP A 269 6.29 14.26 -13.01
N LYS A 270 5.75 13.70 -14.10
CA LYS A 270 4.71 14.31 -14.94
C LYS A 270 3.32 13.76 -14.64
N VAL A 271 3.20 12.42 -14.58
CA VAL A 271 1.90 11.76 -14.44
C VAL A 271 1.28 11.99 -13.06
N VAL A 272 2.10 11.93 -11.99
CA VAL A 272 1.58 12.03 -10.63
C VAL A 272 1.00 13.41 -10.30
N PRO A 273 1.67 14.55 -10.61
CA PRO A 273 1.04 15.86 -10.40
C PRO A 273 -0.26 16.04 -11.18
N PHE A 274 -0.32 15.52 -12.42
CA PHE A 274 -1.54 15.58 -13.23
C PHE A 274 -2.67 14.73 -12.62
N MET A 275 -2.36 13.51 -12.20
CA MET A 275 -3.31 12.62 -11.51
C MET A 275 -3.86 13.25 -10.22
N VAL A 276 -2.97 13.80 -9.38
CA VAL A 276 -3.36 14.46 -8.13
C VAL A 276 -4.20 15.71 -8.43
N GLY A 277 -3.84 16.47 -9.47
CA GLY A 277 -4.59 17.64 -9.90
C GLY A 277 -6.04 17.30 -10.29
N ILE A 278 -6.23 16.30 -11.13
CA ILE A 278 -7.57 15.82 -11.52
C ILE A 278 -8.35 15.36 -10.28
N TYR A 279 -7.72 14.57 -9.41
CA TYR A 279 -8.39 14.06 -8.21
C TYR A 279 -8.85 15.20 -7.30
N VAL A 280 -7.98 16.16 -7.02
CA VAL A 280 -8.30 17.31 -6.16
C VAL A 280 -9.41 18.18 -6.78
N ILE A 281 -9.33 18.46 -8.09
CA ILE A 281 -10.36 19.23 -8.79
C ILE A 281 -11.70 18.50 -8.72
N SER A 282 -11.72 17.19 -9.00
CA SER A 282 -12.96 16.40 -8.93
C SER A 282 -13.53 16.38 -7.51
N ALA A 283 -12.68 16.23 -6.49
CA ALA A 283 -13.11 16.30 -5.09
C ALA A 283 -13.70 17.66 -4.74
N LEU A 284 -13.07 18.76 -5.19
CA LEU A 284 -13.57 20.12 -4.98
C LEU A 284 -14.91 20.35 -5.66
N VAL A 285 -15.10 19.85 -6.89
CA VAL A 285 -16.40 19.93 -7.60
C VAL A 285 -17.49 19.21 -6.81
N VAL A 286 -17.23 18.01 -6.31
CA VAL A 286 -18.19 17.25 -5.48
C VAL A 286 -18.50 18.00 -4.18
N LEU A 287 -17.48 18.51 -3.50
CA LEU A 287 -17.66 19.23 -2.24
C LEU A 287 -18.42 20.55 -2.44
N THR A 288 -18.11 21.31 -3.48
CA THR A 288 -18.79 22.57 -3.76
C THR A 288 -20.25 22.37 -4.19
N GLY A 289 -20.52 21.27 -4.91
CA GLY A 289 -21.90 20.88 -5.25
C GLY A 289 -22.74 20.41 -4.06
N ASN A 290 -22.08 20.07 -2.92
CA ASN A 290 -22.73 19.51 -1.73
C ASN A 290 -22.36 20.27 -0.45
N LEU A 291 -22.14 21.58 -0.52
CA LEU A 291 -21.68 22.38 0.63
C LEU A 291 -22.59 22.24 1.88
N SER A 292 -23.89 22.16 1.68
CA SER A 292 -24.87 22.00 2.76
C SER A 292 -24.76 20.64 3.49
N ALA A 293 -24.25 19.61 2.83
CA ALA A 293 -24.08 18.28 3.39
C ALA A 293 -22.76 18.11 4.19
N ILE A 294 -21.79 19.01 4.00
CA ILE A 294 -20.46 18.90 4.63
C ILE A 294 -20.54 18.87 6.17
N PRO A 295 -21.28 19.77 6.86
CA PRO A 295 -21.37 19.72 8.32
C PRO A 295 -21.97 18.42 8.84
N SER A 296 -23.00 17.91 8.15
CA SER A 296 -23.62 16.63 8.49
C SER A 296 -22.65 15.46 8.28
N ALA A 297 -21.91 15.42 7.17
CA ALA A 297 -20.92 14.40 6.88
C ALA A 297 -19.79 14.41 7.92
N LEU A 298 -19.26 15.56 8.30
CA LEU A 298 -18.24 15.68 9.34
C LEU A 298 -18.76 15.19 10.71
N ASN A 299 -19.99 15.55 11.05
CA ASN A 299 -20.61 15.05 12.28
C ASN A 299 -20.76 13.52 12.26
N GLN A 300 -21.18 12.93 11.13
CA GLN A 300 -21.28 11.47 10.98
C GLN A 300 -19.92 10.78 11.06
N ILE A 301 -18.85 11.38 10.54
CA ILE A 301 -17.50 10.85 10.65
C ILE A 301 -17.05 10.83 12.11
N ILE A 302 -17.25 11.94 12.84
CA ILE A 302 -16.81 12.05 14.24
C ILE A 302 -17.70 11.18 15.14
N SER A 303 -19.03 11.33 15.06
CA SER A 303 -19.94 10.54 15.89
C SER A 303 -19.83 9.05 15.62
N GLY A 304 -19.77 8.65 14.34
CA GLY A 304 -19.65 7.25 13.95
C GLY A 304 -18.31 6.61 14.34
N ALA A 305 -17.26 7.40 14.56
CA ALA A 305 -15.98 6.88 15.05
C ALA A 305 -16.04 6.41 16.51
N PHE A 306 -16.97 6.95 17.29
CA PHE A 306 -17.11 6.70 18.73
C PHE A 306 -18.49 6.12 19.12
N ASP A 307 -19.28 5.71 18.14
CA ASP A 307 -20.59 5.12 18.37
C ASP A 307 -20.46 3.67 18.87
N SER A 308 -20.97 3.44 20.09
CA SER A 308 -20.99 2.10 20.70
C SER A 308 -21.99 1.14 20.03
N GLY A 309 -22.96 1.66 19.29
CA GLY A 309 -23.99 0.90 18.56
C GLY A 309 -23.69 0.66 17.08
N ALA A 310 -22.49 1.01 16.62
CA ALA A 310 -22.12 0.87 15.20
C ALA A 310 -22.25 -0.56 14.69
N MET A 311 -22.73 -0.71 13.46
CA MET A 311 -23.16 -1.95 12.80
C MET A 311 -22.11 -3.08 12.79
N TYR A 312 -20.84 -2.77 13.00
CA TYR A 312 -19.71 -3.72 13.01
C TYR A 312 -18.98 -3.79 14.36
N GLY A 313 -19.75 -3.93 15.46
CA GLY A 313 -19.14 -4.20 16.77
C GLY A 313 -18.67 -2.96 17.52
N GLY A 314 -19.37 -1.84 17.36
CA GLY A 314 -19.09 -0.61 18.10
C GLY A 314 -17.75 0.04 17.72
N ILE A 315 -17.23 0.89 18.59
CA ILE A 315 -16.00 1.68 18.39
C ILE A 315 -14.83 0.82 17.94
N ILE A 316 -14.63 -0.35 18.54
CA ILE A 316 -13.50 -1.24 18.26
C ILE A 316 -13.59 -1.81 16.83
N GLY A 317 -14.76 -2.25 16.40
CA GLY A 317 -14.97 -2.78 15.05
C GLY A 317 -14.73 -1.72 13.97
N VAL A 318 -15.24 -0.51 14.15
CA VAL A 318 -15.03 0.62 13.24
C VAL A 318 -13.54 1.02 13.18
N MET A 319 -12.87 1.05 14.33
CA MET A 319 -11.44 1.33 14.44
C MET A 319 -10.60 0.27 13.71
N ILE A 320 -10.90 -1.03 13.89
CA ILE A 320 -10.21 -2.13 13.20
C ILE A 320 -10.38 -2.00 11.68
N GLN A 321 -11.59 -1.71 11.19
CA GLN A 321 -11.84 -1.54 9.76
C GLN A 321 -11.06 -0.33 9.21
N GLY A 322 -11.05 0.79 9.92
CA GLY A 322 -10.29 1.98 9.54
C GLY A 322 -8.79 1.69 9.46
N PHE A 323 -8.21 1.07 10.49
CA PHE A 323 -6.78 0.73 10.51
C PHE A 323 -6.42 -0.35 9.47
N LYS A 324 -7.26 -1.37 9.31
CA LYS A 324 -7.06 -2.40 8.28
C LYS A 324 -6.99 -1.77 6.90
N ARG A 325 -7.91 -0.88 6.56
CA ARG A 325 -7.91 -0.21 5.26
C ARG A 325 -6.78 0.79 5.11
N ALA A 326 -6.42 1.54 6.16
CA ALA A 326 -5.25 2.41 6.13
C ALA A 326 -3.96 1.64 5.86
N ALA A 327 -3.75 0.49 6.51
CA ALA A 327 -2.58 -0.36 6.30
C ALA A 327 -2.48 -0.91 4.88
N PHE A 328 -3.62 -1.15 4.20
CA PHE A 328 -3.66 -1.60 2.80
C PHE A 328 -3.62 -0.45 1.80
N SER A 329 -3.94 0.76 2.23
CA SER A 329 -3.96 1.95 1.36
C SER A 329 -2.59 2.59 1.20
N ASN A 330 -1.72 2.42 2.17
CA ASN A 330 -0.38 2.99 2.25
C ASN A 330 0.68 1.89 2.24
#